data_2c08529d5e38936330846e85424d81a6
#
_entry.id   2c08529d5e38936330846e85424d81a6
#
_cell.length_a   1.000
_cell.length_b   1.000
_cell.length_c   1.000
_cell.angle_alpha   90.00
_cell.angle_beta   90.00
_cell.angle_gamma   90.00
#
_symmetry.space_group_name_H-M   'P 1'
#
loop_
_entity.id
_entity.type
_entity.pdbx_description
1 polymer ?
#
loop_
_entity_poly.entity_id
_entity_poly.type
_entity_poly.pdbx_seq_one_letter_code
_entity_poly.pdbx_strand_id
1 'polypeptide(L)'
;ILTYTMYHAAMEGNTKSVPVNSKDRIINFLPFSHVFERGWAYLGLSVGAELIVNTYPKEIQQSMRETHPTSMAAVPRFWEKVYVAVKERMENSSIVQRKLFYHALNVGRKRNIQYVARGKRVPLTLEMEYKFVNKTVLSLVRKQLGLEDPHIFPTAGAYVSPEVEEFVHSIGINMIVGYGLTESLATVSCDHIGQPYTVGSVGRPIEGIDIKISDEGEIMLKGPTITPGYFRRDTTNAEAFDKDGYFHTGDAGYMKDGELFLKERIKDLFKTSNGKYIAPQMVEAMLLVDKFIEQVSVIADQRKFVAALIVPEFSVLEEWAKENHIEFKNREELCQNKRVNEMMRERIETLQ
;
A
#
# COMPACT_ATOMS: atom_id res chain seq x y z
N ILE A 1 -27.98 -5.61 16.51
CA ILE A 1 -27.48 -4.70 17.57
C ILE A 1 -25.97 -4.84 17.67
N LEU A 2 -25.44 -6.07 17.98
CA LEU A 2 -23.99 -6.28 18.13
C LEU A 2 -23.20 -5.81 16.92
N THR A 3 -23.60 -6.22 15.71
CA THR A 3 -22.97 -5.80 14.44
C THR A 3 -22.95 -4.28 14.28
N TYR A 4 -24.04 -3.61 14.62
CA TYR A 4 -24.12 -2.15 14.59
C TYR A 4 -23.15 -1.51 15.58
N THR A 5 -23.08 -2.00 16.82
CA THR A 5 -22.19 -1.49 17.86
C THR A 5 -20.73 -1.66 17.49
N MET A 6 -20.34 -2.85 16.97
CA MET A 6 -18.99 -3.11 16.50
C MET A 6 -18.61 -2.20 15.33
N TYR A 7 -19.55 -2.02 14.40
CA TYR A 7 -19.35 -1.15 13.26
C TYR A 7 -19.15 0.31 13.69
N HIS A 8 -19.98 0.80 14.60
CA HIS A 8 -19.88 2.16 15.14
C HIS A 8 -18.55 2.37 15.89
N ALA A 9 -18.08 1.38 16.65
CA ALA A 9 -16.80 1.44 17.33
C ALA A 9 -15.63 1.53 16.34
N ALA A 10 -15.66 0.77 15.25
CA ALA A 10 -14.66 0.85 14.19
C ALA A 10 -14.67 2.22 13.49
N MET A 11 -15.86 2.77 13.24
CA MET A 11 -16.01 4.12 12.65
C MET A 11 -15.47 5.20 13.57
N GLU A 12 -15.78 5.13 14.86
CA GLU A 12 -15.29 6.08 15.86
C GLU A 12 -13.76 6.02 15.98
N GLY A 13 -13.17 4.82 16.02
CA GLY A 13 -11.73 4.63 16.02
C GLY A 13 -11.07 5.23 14.79
N ASN A 14 -11.61 5.00 13.61
CA ASN A 14 -11.08 5.56 12.36
C ASN A 14 -11.22 7.09 12.30
N THR A 15 -12.34 7.68 12.73
CA THR A 15 -12.52 9.15 12.74
C THR A 15 -11.56 9.86 13.68
N LYS A 16 -11.16 9.23 14.78
CA LYS A 16 -10.13 9.77 15.67
C LYS A 16 -8.73 9.69 15.08
N SER A 17 -8.44 8.62 14.36
CA SER A 17 -7.12 8.38 13.76
C SER A 17 -6.96 9.08 12.41
N VAL A 18 -8.05 9.21 11.65
CA VAL A 18 -8.09 9.70 10.27
C VAL A 18 -9.21 10.76 10.15
N PRO A 19 -8.89 12.05 10.18
CA PRO A 19 -9.87 13.13 10.25
C PRO A 19 -10.55 13.42 8.90
N VAL A 20 -11.37 12.49 8.41
CA VAL A 20 -12.27 12.68 7.27
C VAL A 20 -13.41 13.63 7.65
N ASN A 21 -13.85 14.46 6.75
CA ASN A 21 -14.90 15.44 7.01
C ASN A 21 -15.79 15.70 5.79
N SER A 22 -16.84 16.53 5.95
CA SER A 22 -17.84 16.82 4.92
C SER A 22 -17.33 17.57 3.69
N LYS A 23 -16.08 18.04 3.69
CA LYS A 23 -15.47 18.68 2.50
C LYS A 23 -14.72 17.67 1.64
N ASP A 24 -14.56 16.45 2.11
CA ASP A 24 -13.87 15.42 1.35
C ASP A 24 -14.72 14.91 0.19
N ARG A 25 -14.05 14.67 -0.92
CA ARG A 25 -14.57 13.96 -2.09
C ARG A 25 -13.87 12.59 -2.13
N ILE A 26 -14.63 11.56 -1.84
CA ILE A 26 -14.13 10.19 -1.71
C ILE A 26 -14.48 9.41 -2.96
N ILE A 27 -13.46 8.97 -3.71
CA ILE A 27 -13.69 8.06 -4.83
C ILE A 27 -13.59 6.62 -4.37
N ASN A 28 -14.64 5.85 -4.63
CA ASN A 28 -14.75 4.44 -4.31
C ASN A 28 -14.55 3.61 -5.59
N PHE A 29 -13.53 2.74 -5.63
CA PHE A 29 -13.21 1.92 -6.80
C PHE A 29 -12.86 0.47 -6.47
N LEU A 30 -12.60 0.15 -5.20
CA LEU A 30 -12.43 -1.23 -4.75
C LEU A 30 -13.79 -1.91 -4.59
N PRO A 31 -13.85 -3.25 -4.56
CA PRO A 31 -15.12 -3.96 -4.41
C PRO A 31 -15.81 -3.67 -3.07
N PHE A 32 -17.07 -3.22 -3.09
CA PHE A 32 -17.89 -3.03 -1.88
C PHE A 32 -18.20 -4.33 -1.11
N SER A 33 -17.94 -5.49 -1.71
CA SER A 33 -17.96 -6.78 -1.02
C SER A 33 -16.82 -6.89 -0.01
N HIS A 34 -15.72 -6.15 -0.20
CA HIS A 34 -14.61 -6.12 0.75
C HIS A 34 -14.86 -5.11 1.87
N VAL A 35 -14.52 -5.49 3.10
CA VAL A 35 -14.77 -4.69 4.30
C VAL A 35 -14.06 -3.33 4.28
N PHE A 36 -12.88 -3.25 3.68
CA PHE A 36 -12.08 -2.03 3.63
C PHE A 36 -12.79 -0.92 2.84
N GLU A 37 -13.21 -1.19 1.59
CA GLU A 37 -13.92 -0.21 0.77
C GLU A 37 -15.28 0.16 1.36
N ARG A 38 -16.02 -0.86 1.81
CA ARG A 38 -17.33 -0.66 2.43
C ARG A 38 -17.23 0.18 3.70
N GLY A 39 -16.24 -0.10 4.55
CA GLY A 39 -15.98 0.67 5.75
C GLY A 39 -15.64 2.12 5.44
N TRP A 40 -14.79 2.34 4.44
CA TRP A 40 -14.40 3.68 4.00
C TRP A 40 -15.58 4.49 3.44
N ALA A 41 -16.42 3.88 2.62
CA ALA A 41 -17.63 4.50 2.11
C ALA A 41 -18.61 4.90 3.24
N TYR A 42 -18.82 4.02 4.21
CA TYR A 42 -19.69 4.34 5.35
C TYR A 42 -19.09 5.42 6.26
N LEU A 43 -17.77 5.45 6.42
CA LEU A 43 -17.11 6.57 7.13
C LEU A 43 -17.41 7.89 6.41
N GLY A 44 -17.22 7.94 5.09
CA GLY A 44 -17.54 9.11 4.28
C GLY A 44 -19.00 9.56 4.44
N LEU A 45 -19.96 8.64 4.34
CA LEU A 45 -21.37 8.91 4.56
C LEU A 45 -21.64 9.45 5.98
N SER A 46 -21.02 8.90 6.99
CA SER A 46 -21.24 9.28 8.39
C SER A 46 -20.82 10.73 8.70
N VAL A 47 -19.84 11.25 7.96
CA VAL A 47 -19.31 12.61 8.12
C VAL A 47 -19.86 13.58 7.07
N GLY A 48 -20.73 13.11 6.15
CA GLY A 48 -21.34 13.92 5.10
C GLY A 48 -20.39 14.25 3.94
N ALA A 49 -19.36 13.46 3.70
CA ALA A 49 -18.48 13.60 2.54
C ALA A 49 -19.19 13.26 1.23
N GLU A 50 -18.73 13.81 0.12
CA GLU A 50 -19.18 13.43 -1.22
C GLU A 50 -18.60 12.08 -1.61
N LEU A 51 -19.47 11.13 -2.00
CA LEU A 51 -19.02 9.83 -2.49
C LEU A 51 -19.16 9.74 -4.01
N ILE A 52 -18.07 9.34 -4.65
CA ILE A 52 -17.98 9.16 -6.10
C ILE A 52 -17.73 7.66 -6.35
N VAL A 53 -18.66 6.99 -7.02
CA VAL A 53 -18.53 5.55 -7.30
C VAL A 53 -17.94 5.35 -8.69
N ASN A 54 -16.72 4.82 -8.74
CA ASN A 54 -16.07 4.39 -9.97
C ASN A 54 -16.48 2.96 -10.31
N THR A 55 -17.33 2.79 -11.31
CA THR A 55 -17.94 1.50 -11.66
C THR A 55 -16.94 0.53 -12.30
N TYR A 56 -15.97 1.06 -13.05
CA TYR A 56 -15.00 0.26 -13.78
C TYR A 56 -13.59 0.52 -13.25
N PRO A 57 -12.97 -0.44 -12.50
CA PRO A 57 -11.64 -0.24 -11.90
C PRO A 57 -10.54 0.19 -12.87
N LYS A 58 -10.65 -0.20 -14.15
CA LYS A 58 -9.68 0.19 -15.19
C LYS A 58 -9.74 1.68 -15.55
N GLU A 59 -10.84 2.35 -15.28
CA GLU A 59 -11.08 3.77 -15.60
C GLU A 59 -10.73 4.70 -14.42
N ILE A 60 -10.19 4.17 -13.33
CA ILE A 60 -9.90 4.93 -12.10
C ILE A 60 -9.06 6.19 -12.40
N GLN A 61 -8.09 6.10 -13.28
CA GLN A 61 -7.23 7.24 -13.64
C GLN A 61 -8.01 8.38 -14.32
N GLN A 62 -8.95 8.04 -15.19
CA GLN A 62 -9.83 9.00 -15.84
C GLN A 62 -10.78 9.60 -14.81
N SER A 63 -11.45 8.76 -14.03
CA SER A 63 -12.38 9.21 -12.97
C SER A 63 -11.71 10.15 -11.98
N MET A 64 -10.47 9.88 -11.56
CA MET A 64 -9.71 10.78 -10.69
C MET A 64 -9.45 12.15 -11.33
N ARG A 65 -9.13 12.19 -12.62
CA ARG A 65 -8.91 13.45 -13.35
C ARG A 65 -10.18 14.25 -13.55
N GLU A 66 -11.33 13.59 -13.64
CA GLU A 66 -12.63 14.24 -13.83
C GLU A 66 -13.22 14.72 -12.50
N THR A 67 -12.97 14.00 -11.42
CA THR A 67 -13.62 14.23 -10.13
C THR A 67 -12.73 14.91 -9.08
N HIS A 68 -11.41 14.91 -9.29
CA HIS A 68 -10.43 15.49 -8.38
C HIS A 68 -10.63 15.08 -6.91
N PRO A 69 -10.60 13.79 -6.58
CA PRO A 69 -10.88 13.32 -5.23
C PRO A 69 -9.84 13.83 -4.22
N THR A 70 -10.30 14.12 -3.01
CA THR A 70 -9.42 14.45 -1.88
C THR A 70 -9.03 13.21 -1.09
N SER A 71 -9.76 12.11 -1.29
CA SER A 71 -9.58 10.87 -0.55
C SER A 71 -9.96 9.64 -1.38
N MET A 72 -9.28 8.53 -1.13
CA MET A 72 -9.52 7.25 -1.79
C MET A 72 -8.88 6.13 -0.98
N ALA A 73 -9.64 5.09 -0.66
CA ALA A 73 -9.04 3.84 -0.18
C ALA A 73 -8.33 3.13 -1.33
N ALA A 74 -7.10 2.71 -1.11
CA ALA A 74 -6.29 2.07 -2.14
C ALA A 74 -5.59 0.80 -1.64
N VAL A 75 -5.25 -0.08 -2.56
CA VAL A 75 -4.33 -1.19 -2.32
C VAL A 75 -2.92 -0.81 -2.77
N PRO A 76 -1.84 -1.41 -2.21
CA PRO A 76 -0.46 -1.08 -2.57
C PRO A 76 -0.21 -1.09 -4.08
N ARG A 77 -0.78 -2.06 -4.81
CA ARG A 77 -0.65 -2.19 -6.26
C ARG A 77 -1.05 -0.94 -7.05
N PHE A 78 -2.01 -0.16 -6.55
CA PHE A 78 -2.37 1.11 -7.17
C PHE A 78 -1.19 2.10 -7.13
N TRP A 79 -0.55 2.24 -5.96
CA TRP A 79 0.57 3.16 -5.77
C TRP A 79 1.85 2.71 -6.47
N GLU A 80 2.09 1.40 -6.55
CA GLU A 80 3.18 0.83 -7.36
C GLU A 80 3.03 1.22 -8.83
N LYS A 81 1.82 1.09 -9.39
CA LYS A 81 1.55 1.53 -10.77
C LYS A 81 1.74 3.04 -10.95
N VAL A 82 1.31 3.85 -10.00
CA VAL A 82 1.56 5.30 -10.00
C VAL A 82 3.06 5.60 -9.96
N TYR A 83 3.80 4.93 -9.07
CA TYR A 83 5.26 5.08 -8.95
C TYR A 83 5.97 4.76 -10.27
N VAL A 84 5.67 3.60 -10.85
CA VAL A 84 6.26 3.15 -12.12
C VAL A 84 5.93 4.14 -13.25
N ALA A 85 4.67 4.54 -13.41
CA ALA A 85 4.24 5.46 -14.45
C ALA A 85 4.91 6.85 -14.35
N VAL A 86 5.05 7.38 -13.12
CA VAL A 86 5.76 8.67 -12.91
C VAL A 86 7.25 8.54 -13.19
N LYS A 87 7.88 7.45 -12.75
CA LYS A 87 9.31 7.18 -13.00
C LYS A 87 9.59 7.07 -14.50
N GLU A 88 8.82 6.28 -15.22
CA GLU A 88 8.95 6.11 -16.66
C GLU A 88 8.76 7.43 -17.43
N ARG A 89 7.74 8.22 -17.06
CA ARG A 89 7.55 9.55 -17.65
C ARG A 89 8.75 10.46 -17.44
N MET A 90 9.40 10.38 -16.27
CA MET A 90 10.60 11.17 -15.98
C MET A 90 11.82 10.67 -16.75
N GLU A 91 11.96 9.37 -16.94
CA GLU A 91 13.02 8.80 -17.80
C GLU A 91 12.92 9.29 -19.22
N ASN A 92 11.69 9.42 -19.75
CA ASN A 92 11.39 9.90 -21.10
C ASN A 92 11.35 11.44 -21.22
N SER A 93 11.59 12.18 -20.14
CA SER A 93 11.59 13.64 -20.12
C SER A 93 12.97 14.23 -20.44
N SER A 94 13.00 15.54 -20.70
CA SER A 94 14.28 16.24 -20.90
C SER A 94 15.16 16.16 -19.66
N ILE A 95 16.49 16.24 -19.85
CA ILE A 95 17.48 16.20 -18.73
C ILE A 95 17.15 17.26 -17.67
N VAL A 96 16.71 18.46 -18.10
CA VAL A 96 16.37 19.55 -17.18
C VAL A 96 15.14 19.21 -16.34
N GLN A 97 14.06 18.74 -16.98
CA GLN A 97 12.84 18.33 -16.29
C GLN A 97 13.12 17.20 -15.30
N ARG A 98 13.88 16.20 -15.71
CA ARG A 98 14.28 15.08 -14.85
C ARG A 98 15.08 15.55 -13.62
N LYS A 99 16.08 16.42 -13.80
CA LYS A 99 16.85 16.98 -12.68
C LYS A 99 15.97 17.78 -11.72
N LEU A 100 15.06 18.62 -12.23
CA LEU A 100 14.13 19.39 -11.42
C LEU A 100 13.18 18.49 -10.63
N PHE A 101 12.66 17.44 -11.26
CA PHE A 101 11.79 16.49 -10.59
C PHE A 101 12.48 15.75 -9.45
N TYR A 102 13.67 15.18 -9.69
CA TYR A 102 14.41 14.48 -8.63
C TYR A 102 14.88 15.39 -7.52
N HIS A 103 15.21 16.64 -7.84
CA HIS A 103 15.47 17.64 -6.82
C HIS A 103 14.23 17.92 -5.96
N ALA A 104 13.07 18.16 -6.58
CA ALA A 104 11.82 18.39 -5.88
C ALA A 104 11.40 17.19 -5.03
N LEU A 105 11.56 15.98 -5.54
CA LEU A 105 11.30 14.74 -4.83
C LEU A 105 12.20 14.61 -3.58
N ASN A 106 13.48 14.91 -3.71
CA ASN A 106 14.41 14.89 -2.57
C ASN A 106 14.06 15.93 -1.49
N VAL A 107 13.65 17.12 -1.90
CA VAL A 107 13.15 18.16 -0.97
C VAL A 107 11.90 17.69 -0.25
N GLY A 108 10.94 17.13 -0.99
CA GLY A 108 9.72 16.52 -0.43
C GLY A 108 10.05 15.39 0.55
N ARG A 109 10.94 14.46 0.18
CA ARG A 109 11.41 13.37 1.03
C ARG A 109 12.05 13.89 2.33
N LYS A 110 12.98 14.84 2.22
CA LYS A 110 13.59 15.45 3.42
C LYS A 110 12.54 16.02 4.35
N ARG A 111 11.64 16.86 3.83
CA ARG A 111 10.61 17.49 4.65
C ARG A 111 9.65 16.47 5.26
N ASN A 112 9.03 15.61 4.44
CA ASN A 112 7.92 14.75 4.87
C ASN A 112 8.42 13.53 5.65
N ILE A 113 9.52 12.88 5.23
CA ILE A 113 10.01 11.65 5.87
C ILE A 113 11.05 11.94 6.97
N GLN A 114 12.00 12.87 6.76
CA GLN A 114 13.08 13.05 7.74
C GLN A 114 12.69 14.01 8.88
N TYR A 115 11.67 14.86 8.68
CA TYR A 115 11.21 15.81 9.70
C TYR A 115 9.77 15.51 10.13
N VAL A 116 8.78 15.63 9.23
CA VAL A 116 7.35 15.53 9.60
C VAL A 116 7.03 14.14 10.16
N ALA A 117 7.36 13.07 9.43
CA ALA A 117 7.14 11.69 9.88
C ALA A 117 7.82 11.37 11.23
N ARG A 118 8.90 12.06 11.55
CA ARG A 118 9.61 11.90 12.84
C ARG A 118 9.19 12.89 13.91
N GLY A 119 8.13 13.65 13.70
CA GLY A 119 7.65 14.67 14.65
C GLY A 119 8.66 15.82 14.89
N LYS A 120 9.62 16.02 13.98
CA LYS A 120 10.65 17.07 14.12
C LYS A 120 10.18 18.36 13.47
N ARG A 121 10.59 19.49 14.07
CA ARG A 121 10.35 20.81 13.48
C ARG A 121 11.14 20.95 12.16
N VAL A 122 10.43 21.28 11.09
CA VAL A 122 11.06 21.53 9.77
C VAL A 122 11.83 22.84 9.80
N PRO A 123 13.10 22.89 9.36
CA PRO A 123 13.86 24.14 9.23
C PRO A 123 13.15 25.11 8.25
N LEU A 124 13.16 26.40 8.57
CA LEU A 124 12.49 27.42 7.75
C LEU A 124 12.98 27.44 6.29
N THR A 125 14.28 27.27 6.08
CA THR A 125 14.88 27.20 4.74
C THR A 125 14.32 26.02 3.93
N LEU A 126 14.21 24.82 4.54
CA LEU A 126 13.64 23.65 3.91
C LEU A 126 12.13 23.84 3.65
N GLU A 127 11.40 24.47 4.56
CA GLU A 127 9.97 24.75 4.37
C GLU A 127 9.74 25.73 3.21
N MET A 128 10.57 26.76 3.06
CA MET A 128 10.50 27.69 1.94
C MET A 128 10.83 27.00 0.61
N GLU A 129 11.90 26.20 0.59
CA GLU A 129 12.28 25.40 -0.57
C GLU A 129 11.18 24.42 -0.97
N TYR A 130 10.61 23.71 0.01
CA TYR A 130 9.48 22.81 -0.23
C TYR A 130 8.25 23.53 -0.81
N LYS A 131 7.87 24.68 -0.26
CA LYS A 131 6.76 25.48 -0.82
C LYS A 131 6.98 25.83 -2.28
N PHE A 132 8.21 26.20 -2.63
CA PHE A 132 8.57 26.52 -4.02
C PHE A 132 8.47 25.30 -4.93
N VAL A 133 9.16 24.19 -4.61
CA VAL A 133 9.15 22.99 -5.45
C VAL A 133 7.77 22.31 -5.46
N ASN A 134 7.01 22.42 -4.37
CA ASN A 134 5.65 21.92 -4.32
C ASN A 134 4.74 22.67 -5.30
N LYS A 135 4.82 24.00 -5.34
CA LYS A 135 4.02 24.82 -6.25
C LYS A 135 4.42 24.65 -7.72
N THR A 136 5.69 24.44 -8.01
CA THR A 136 6.22 24.45 -9.39
C THR A 136 6.37 23.06 -10.02
N VAL A 137 6.58 22.02 -9.21
CA VAL A 137 6.88 20.67 -9.70
C VAL A 137 5.92 19.63 -9.13
N LEU A 138 5.86 19.47 -7.78
CA LEU A 138 5.11 18.36 -7.18
C LEU A 138 3.60 18.49 -7.38
N SER A 139 3.06 19.73 -7.36
CA SER A 139 1.65 19.97 -7.68
C SER A 139 1.29 19.57 -9.11
N LEU A 140 2.21 19.73 -10.08
CA LEU A 140 1.99 19.30 -11.45
C LEU A 140 1.92 17.78 -11.56
N VAL A 141 2.75 17.06 -10.80
CA VAL A 141 2.68 15.59 -10.73
C VAL A 141 1.31 15.17 -10.19
N ARG A 142 0.88 15.73 -9.06
CA ARG A 142 -0.42 15.41 -8.46
C ARG A 142 -1.57 15.78 -9.40
N LYS A 143 -1.51 16.92 -10.08
CA LYS A 143 -2.52 17.33 -11.07
C LYS A 143 -2.65 16.32 -12.21
N GLN A 144 -1.55 15.76 -12.69
CA GLN A 144 -1.59 14.71 -13.72
C GLN A 144 -2.26 13.42 -13.26
N LEU A 145 -2.22 13.16 -11.94
CA LEU A 145 -2.92 12.05 -11.30
C LEU A 145 -4.40 12.37 -10.99
N GLY A 146 -4.84 13.62 -11.12
CA GLY A 146 -6.15 14.09 -10.68
C GLY A 146 -6.23 14.31 -9.16
N LEU A 147 -5.09 14.50 -8.49
CA LEU A 147 -4.95 14.65 -7.03
C LEU A 147 -4.40 16.05 -6.68
N GLU A 148 -5.11 17.10 -7.08
CA GLU A 148 -4.67 18.48 -6.84
C GLU A 148 -4.67 18.85 -5.37
N ASP A 149 -5.66 18.37 -4.61
CA ASP A 149 -5.86 18.69 -3.20
C ASP A 149 -5.97 17.39 -2.36
N PRO A 150 -4.86 16.63 -2.25
CA PRO A 150 -4.87 15.35 -1.58
C PRO A 150 -4.98 15.53 -0.07
N HIS A 151 -6.04 14.97 0.54
CA HIS A 151 -6.24 15.02 1.98
C HIS A 151 -5.79 13.71 2.64
N ILE A 152 -6.43 12.57 2.33
CA ILE A 152 -6.19 11.30 3.03
C ILE A 152 -6.33 10.13 2.06
N PHE A 153 -5.33 9.26 2.02
CA PHE A 153 -5.29 8.08 1.16
C PHE A 153 -4.95 6.82 1.96
N PRO A 154 -5.95 6.20 2.63
CA PRO A 154 -5.71 4.95 3.35
C PRO A 154 -5.31 3.85 2.37
N THR A 155 -4.28 3.10 2.77
CA THR A 155 -3.68 2.04 1.98
C THR A 155 -3.49 0.80 2.85
N ALA A 156 -4.09 -0.31 2.44
CA ALA A 156 -4.06 -1.56 3.20
C ALA A 156 -4.32 -2.78 2.30
N GLY A 157 -4.33 -3.97 2.89
CA GLY A 157 -4.70 -5.23 2.23
C GLY A 157 -3.55 -6.04 1.64
N ALA A 158 -2.35 -5.47 1.55
CA ALA A 158 -1.11 -6.15 1.20
C ALA A 158 0.09 -5.39 1.75
N TYR A 159 1.29 -5.95 1.60
CA TYR A 159 2.53 -5.27 1.99
C TYR A 159 2.76 -4.01 1.13
N VAL A 160 3.09 -2.89 1.79
CA VAL A 160 3.47 -1.63 1.13
C VAL A 160 5.00 -1.56 1.10
N SER A 161 5.57 -1.45 -0.10
CA SER A 161 7.01 -1.23 -0.23
C SER A 161 7.41 0.14 0.37
N PRO A 162 8.44 0.19 1.24
CA PRO A 162 8.94 1.46 1.78
C PRO A 162 9.34 2.48 0.70
N GLU A 163 9.82 2.02 -0.44
CA GLU A 163 10.17 2.87 -1.57
C GLU A 163 8.95 3.58 -2.15
N VAL A 164 7.86 2.85 -2.31
CA VAL A 164 6.59 3.38 -2.82
C VAL A 164 5.96 4.33 -1.80
N GLU A 165 5.96 3.97 -0.53
CA GLU A 165 5.46 4.81 0.57
C GLU A 165 6.23 6.13 0.65
N GLU A 166 7.57 6.09 0.69
CA GLU A 166 8.42 7.28 0.68
C GLU A 166 8.17 8.16 -0.55
N PHE A 167 8.00 7.55 -1.73
CA PHE A 167 7.69 8.29 -2.95
C PHE A 167 6.36 9.03 -2.85
N VAL A 168 5.29 8.37 -2.42
CA VAL A 168 3.95 8.95 -2.31
C VAL A 168 3.94 10.12 -1.33
N HIS A 169 4.57 9.96 -0.17
CA HIS A 169 4.74 11.06 0.78
C HIS A 169 5.62 12.19 0.21
N SER A 170 6.66 11.86 -0.55
CA SER A 170 7.58 12.85 -1.13
C SER A 170 6.91 13.74 -2.16
N ILE A 171 5.94 13.23 -2.92
CA ILE A 171 5.13 14.05 -3.85
C ILE A 171 3.99 14.81 -3.15
N GLY A 172 3.90 14.73 -1.82
CA GLY A 172 2.95 15.50 -1.00
C GLY A 172 1.55 14.87 -0.92
N ILE A 173 1.44 13.57 -1.02
CA ILE A 173 0.19 12.80 -0.77
C ILE A 173 0.28 12.16 0.62
N ASN A 174 -0.75 12.36 1.44
CA ASN A 174 -0.86 11.74 2.77
C ASN A 174 -1.37 10.31 2.63
N MET A 175 -0.47 9.38 2.39
CA MET A 175 -0.77 7.95 2.47
C MET A 175 -0.89 7.57 3.95
N ILE A 176 -1.94 6.84 4.29
CA ILE A 176 -2.16 6.28 5.62
C ILE A 176 -2.04 4.77 5.48
N VAL A 177 -0.91 4.23 5.89
CA VAL A 177 -0.72 2.78 5.87
C VAL A 177 -1.45 2.18 7.07
N GLY A 178 -2.20 1.11 6.82
CA GLY A 178 -2.97 0.44 7.86
C GLY A 178 -3.03 -1.06 7.70
N TYR A 179 -3.37 -1.73 8.80
CA TYR A 179 -3.56 -3.17 8.88
C TYR A 179 -4.94 -3.49 9.44
N GLY A 180 -5.52 -4.55 8.92
CA GLY A 180 -6.76 -5.09 9.42
C GLY A 180 -7.27 -6.29 8.62
N LEU A 181 -8.34 -6.87 9.13
CA LEU A 181 -8.93 -8.12 8.66
C LEU A 181 -10.44 -7.93 8.48
N THR A 182 -11.09 -8.85 7.79
CA THR A 182 -12.56 -8.94 7.78
C THR A 182 -13.08 -9.16 9.20
N GLU A 183 -12.37 -9.97 9.98
CA GLU A 183 -12.68 -10.32 11.36
C GLU A 183 -12.50 -9.15 12.35
N SER A 184 -11.86 -8.06 11.93
CA SER A 184 -11.67 -6.84 12.74
C SER A 184 -12.47 -5.63 12.23
N LEU A 185 -13.44 -5.82 11.32
CA LEU A 185 -14.18 -4.74 10.65
C LEU A 185 -13.27 -3.71 9.95
N ALA A 186 -12.26 -4.16 9.26
CA ALA A 186 -11.25 -3.49 8.47
C ALA A 186 -10.02 -3.05 9.25
N THR A 187 -10.10 -2.10 10.19
CA THR A 187 -8.90 -1.45 10.74
C THR A 187 -8.56 -1.95 12.14
N VAL A 188 -7.33 -2.34 12.34
CA VAL A 188 -6.70 -2.69 13.63
C VAL A 188 -5.70 -1.62 14.02
N SER A 189 -4.87 -1.20 13.07
CA SER A 189 -3.87 -0.15 13.24
C SER A 189 -3.75 0.69 11.98
N CYS A 190 -3.35 1.93 12.13
CA CYS A 190 -3.02 2.81 11.02
C CYS A 190 -2.13 3.96 11.48
N ASP A 191 -1.49 4.65 10.53
CA ASP A 191 -0.84 5.91 10.82
C ASP A 191 -1.86 6.97 11.26
N HIS A 192 -1.48 7.76 12.24
CA HIS A 192 -2.33 8.82 12.78
C HIS A 192 -1.87 10.17 12.23
N ILE A 193 -2.73 10.89 11.54
CA ILE A 193 -2.40 12.21 10.98
C ILE A 193 -1.93 13.17 12.06
N GLY A 194 -0.80 13.85 11.77
CA GLY A 194 -0.19 14.80 12.68
C GLY A 194 0.63 14.18 13.82
N GLN A 195 0.73 12.86 13.87
CA GLN A 195 1.62 12.16 14.78
C GLN A 195 2.84 11.60 14.03
N PRO A 196 3.97 11.37 14.73
CA PRO A 196 5.11 10.68 14.16
C PRO A 196 4.74 9.27 13.72
N TYR A 197 5.28 8.84 12.58
CA TYR A 197 5.16 7.50 12.04
C TYR A 197 6.48 7.03 11.44
N THR A 198 6.64 5.72 11.30
CA THR A 198 7.82 5.09 10.72
C THR A 198 7.45 4.42 9.41
N VAL A 199 8.10 4.81 8.32
CA VAL A 199 7.95 4.14 7.02
C VAL A 199 8.18 2.64 7.15
N GLY A 200 7.26 1.84 6.58
CA GLY A 200 7.24 0.39 6.69
C GLY A 200 6.51 -0.15 7.92
N SER A 201 5.99 0.72 8.82
CA SER A 201 5.03 0.32 9.83
C SER A 201 3.61 0.27 9.25
N VAL A 202 2.69 -0.39 9.93
CA VAL A 202 1.25 -0.31 9.65
C VAL A 202 0.55 0.51 10.73
N GLY A 203 1.29 1.44 11.32
CA GLY A 203 0.83 2.43 12.27
C GLY A 203 0.54 1.91 13.67
N ARG A 204 -0.17 2.73 14.42
CA ARG A 204 -0.54 2.48 15.83
C ARG A 204 -1.91 1.82 15.92
N PRO A 205 -2.16 1.00 16.96
CA PRO A 205 -3.51 0.49 17.23
C PRO A 205 -4.54 1.61 17.26
N ILE A 206 -5.70 1.39 16.66
CA ILE A 206 -6.83 2.30 16.83
C ILE A 206 -7.40 2.16 18.25
N GLU A 207 -8.11 3.18 18.71
CA GLU A 207 -8.65 3.21 20.06
C GLU A 207 -9.58 2.00 20.33
N GLY A 208 -9.37 1.34 21.45
CA GLY A 208 -10.15 0.18 21.88
C GLY A 208 -9.66 -1.17 21.36
N ILE A 209 -8.63 -1.21 20.51
CA ILE A 209 -8.00 -2.45 20.07
C ILE A 209 -6.75 -2.72 20.90
N ASP A 210 -6.70 -3.92 21.48
CA ASP A 210 -5.53 -4.45 22.16
C ASP A 210 -4.80 -5.46 21.26
N ILE A 211 -3.49 -5.24 21.08
CA ILE A 211 -2.62 -6.07 20.24
C ILE A 211 -1.61 -6.78 21.14
N LYS A 212 -1.60 -8.09 21.08
CA LYS A 212 -0.63 -8.94 21.75
C LYS A 212 0.19 -9.68 20.68
N ILE A 213 1.48 -9.78 20.88
CA ILE A 213 2.36 -10.63 20.04
C ILE A 213 2.66 -11.91 20.83
N SER A 214 2.38 -13.08 20.23
CA SER A 214 2.69 -14.37 20.83
C SER A 214 4.21 -14.62 20.87
N ASP A 215 4.63 -15.66 21.59
CA ASP A 215 6.04 -16.06 21.64
C ASP A 215 6.57 -16.51 20.27
N GLU A 216 5.68 -17.01 19.40
CA GLU A 216 5.98 -17.39 18.01
C GLU A 216 5.94 -16.18 17.04
N GLY A 217 5.58 -15.00 17.55
CA GLY A 217 5.51 -13.77 16.77
C GLY A 217 4.17 -13.54 16.06
N GLU A 218 3.11 -14.27 16.41
CA GLU A 218 1.77 -14.06 15.87
C GLU A 218 1.12 -12.80 16.45
N ILE A 219 0.45 -12.05 15.62
CA ILE A 219 -0.38 -10.92 16.02
C ILE A 219 -1.73 -11.46 16.52
N MET A 220 -2.07 -11.14 17.76
CA MET A 220 -3.32 -11.53 18.40
C MET A 220 -4.10 -10.29 18.79
N LEU A 221 -5.43 -10.32 18.58
CA LEU A 221 -6.26 -9.12 18.67
C LEU A 221 -7.40 -9.31 19.68
N LYS A 222 -7.68 -8.24 20.43
CA LYS A 222 -8.86 -8.16 21.28
C LYS A 222 -9.45 -6.75 21.24
N GLY A 223 -10.76 -6.65 21.17
CA GLY A 223 -11.43 -5.34 21.17
C GLY A 223 -12.86 -5.42 20.61
N PRO A 224 -13.59 -4.30 20.65
CA PRO A 224 -15.01 -4.26 20.29
C PRO A 224 -15.28 -4.49 18.81
N THR A 225 -14.29 -4.30 17.93
CA THR A 225 -14.42 -4.52 16.48
C THR A 225 -14.07 -5.94 16.06
N ILE A 226 -13.50 -6.75 16.98
CA ILE A 226 -13.13 -8.13 16.67
C ILE A 226 -14.39 -9.00 16.64
N THR A 227 -14.44 -9.87 15.62
CA THR A 227 -15.57 -10.82 15.46
C THR A 227 -15.79 -11.62 16.74
N PRO A 228 -17.04 -11.92 17.13
CA PRO A 228 -17.32 -12.87 18.22
C PRO A 228 -17.14 -14.34 17.79
N GLY A 229 -16.83 -14.60 16.53
CA GLY A 229 -16.60 -15.93 15.97
C GLY A 229 -17.28 -16.17 14.64
N TYR A 230 -16.98 -17.31 14.04
CA TYR A 230 -17.54 -17.76 12.77
C TYR A 230 -18.87 -18.50 13.02
N PHE A 231 -19.89 -18.14 12.25
CA PHE A 231 -21.23 -18.66 12.42
C PHE A 231 -21.29 -20.18 12.21
N ARG A 232 -21.78 -20.93 13.23
CA ARG A 232 -21.90 -22.39 13.23
C ARG A 232 -20.60 -23.14 12.93
N ARG A 233 -19.45 -22.64 13.45
CA ARG A 233 -18.13 -23.22 13.27
C ARG A 233 -17.43 -23.41 14.63
N ASP A 234 -18.02 -24.23 15.50
CA ASP A 234 -17.56 -24.36 16.90
C ASP A 234 -16.11 -24.81 17.01
N THR A 235 -15.67 -25.77 16.22
CA THR A 235 -14.28 -26.25 16.19
C THR A 235 -13.33 -25.12 15.76
N THR A 236 -13.66 -24.42 14.67
CA THR A 236 -12.85 -23.29 14.17
C THR A 236 -12.80 -22.18 15.20
N ASN A 237 -13.90 -21.91 15.91
CA ASN A 237 -13.95 -20.88 16.94
C ASN A 237 -13.08 -21.24 18.16
N ALA A 238 -13.04 -22.52 18.54
CA ALA A 238 -12.18 -22.99 19.62
C ALA A 238 -10.68 -22.83 19.30
N GLU A 239 -10.31 -22.85 18.02
CA GLU A 239 -8.94 -22.64 17.56
C GLU A 239 -8.62 -21.15 17.28
N ALA A 240 -9.66 -20.36 16.94
CA ALA A 240 -9.52 -18.96 16.55
C ALA A 240 -9.27 -18.00 17.74
N PHE A 241 -9.57 -18.42 18.97
CA PHE A 241 -9.43 -17.60 20.16
C PHE A 241 -8.63 -18.31 21.23
N ASP A 242 -7.73 -17.58 21.90
CA ASP A 242 -7.05 -18.09 23.08
C ASP A 242 -7.98 -18.06 24.32
N LYS A 243 -7.47 -18.63 25.43
CA LYS A 243 -8.21 -18.67 26.72
C LYS A 243 -8.51 -17.28 27.31
N ASP A 244 -7.75 -16.25 26.90
CA ASP A 244 -7.90 -14.86 27.37
C ASP A 244 -8.80 -14.06 26.41
N GLY A 245 -9.32 -14.69 25.34
CA GLY A 245 -10.24 -14.13 24.35
C GLY A 245 -9.55 -13.28 23.27
N TYR A 246 -8.27 -13.49 23.02
CA TYR A 246 -7.58 -12.91 21.88
C TYR A 246 -7.81 -13.74 20.65
N PHE A 247 -8.12 -13.07 19.54
CA PHE A 247 -8.29 -13.66 18.22
C PHE A 247 -6.93 -13.91 17.57
N HIS A 248 -6.68 -15.12 17.09
CA HIS A 248 -5.52 -15.50 16.32
C HIS A 248 -5.65 -15.05 14.88
N THR A 249 -4.80 -14.12 14.41
CA THR A 249 -4.88 -13.58 13.05
C THR A 249 -4.24 -14.47 12.01
N GLY A 250 -3.27 -15.28 12.40
CA GLY A 250 -2.38 -16.01 11.50
C GLY A 250 -1.33 -15.13 10.83
N ASP A 251 -1.27 -13.83 11.16
CA ASP A 251 -0.27 -12.89 10.64
C ASP A 251 0.88 -12.74 11.64
N ALA A 252 2.13 -12.74 11.17
CA ALA A 252 3.30 -12.49 11.98
C ALA A 252 3.67 -11.01 11.99
N GLY A 253 4.13 -10.52 13.15
CA GLY A 253 4.55 -9.14 13.30
C GLY A 253 5.24 -8.86 14.62
N TYR A 254 5.51 -7.59 14.88
CA TYR A 254 6.07 -7.12 16.15
C TYR A 254 5.68 -5.68 16.42
N MET A 255 5.68 -5.30 17.69
CA MET A 255 5.50 -3.91 18.11
C MET A 255 6.85 -3.26 18.34
N LYS A 256 7.00 -2.02 17.86
CA LYS A 256 8.17 -1.18 18.12
C LYS A 256 7.73 0.27 18.27
N ASP A 257 8.13 0.93 19.34
CA ASP A 257 7.81 2.35 19.63
C ASP A 257 6.30 2.67 19.58
N GLY A 258 5.46 1.65 19.88
CA GLY A 258 4.00 1.74 19.84
C GLY A 258 3.41 1.59 18.44
N GLU A 259 4.20 1.29 17.43
CA GLU A 259 3.77 1.00 16.06
C GLU A 259 3.86 -0.50 15.76
N LEU A 260 2.92 -1.00 14.96
CA LEU A 260 2.88 -2.38 14.50
C LEU A 260 3.65 -2.52 13.18
N PHE A 261 4.46 -3.56 13.11
CA PHE A 261 5.19 -3.96 11.90
C PHE A 261 4.76 -5.36 11.49
N LEU A 262 4.28 -5.48 10.26
CA LEU A 262 3.96 -6.79 9.69
C LEU A 262 5.22 -7.46 9.15
N LYS A 263 5.24 -8.79 9.22
CA LYS A 263 6.25 -9.60 8.55
C LYS A 263 5.63 -10.32 7.37
N GLU A 264 4.81 -11.32 7.63
CA GLU A 264 4.11 -12.15 6.64
C GLU A 264 3.05 -13.00 7.35
N ARG A 265 2.14 -13.62 6.61
CA ARG A 265 1.29 -14.66 7.17
C ARG A 265 2.12 -15.86 7.60
N ILE A 266 1.84 -16.39 8.79
CA ILE A 266 2.59 -17.52 9.35
C ILE A 266 2.55 -18.73 8.42
N LYS A 267 1.39 -18.99 7.79
CA LYS A 267 1.20 -20.11 6.84
C LYS A 267 1.82 -19.84 5.47
N ASP A 268 2.07 -18.59 5.11
CA ASP A 268 2.61 -18.18 3.81
C ASP A 268 4.14 -17.98 3.87
N LEU A 269 4.74 -18.04 5.06
CA LEU A 269 6.20 -18.06 5.22
C LEU A 269 6.77 -19.34 4.63
N PHE A 270 7.52 -19.20 3.56
CA PHE A 270 8.25 -20.34 2.98
C PHE A 270 9.48 -20.67 3.80
N LYS A 271 9.60 -21.92 4.20
CA LYS A 271 10.83 -22.44 4.82
C LYS A 271 11.69 -23.10 3.76
N THR A 272 12.79 -22.47 3.40
CA THR A 272 13.76 -23.08 2.48
C THR A 272 14.35 -24.36 3.09
N SER A 273 14.88 -25.24 2.23
CA SER A 273 15.57 -26.47 2.71
C SER A 273 16.75 -26.19 3.63
N ASN A 274 17.30 -24.97 3.63
CA ASN A 274 18.37 -24.51 4.52
C ASN A 274 17.84 -23.89 5.83
N GLY A 275 16.52 -23.94 6.07
CA GLY A 275 15.88 -23.45 7.29
C GLY A 275 15.64 -21.93 7.33
N LYS A 276 15.94 -21.19 6.28
CA LYS A 276 15.61 -19.74 6.19
C LYS A 276 14.12 -19.54 5.88
N TYR A 277 13.51 -18.61 6.57
CA TYR A 277 12.16 -18.16 6.25
C TYR A 277 12.22 -17.05 5.20
N ILE A 278 11.38 -17.17 4.18
CA ILE A 278 11.20 -16.19 3.11
C ILE A 278 9.78 -15.66 3.19
N ALA A 279 9.64 -14.35 3.20
CA ALA A 279 8.38 -13.63 3.11
C ALA A 279 8.08 -13.34 1.62
N PRO A 280 7.22 -14.12 0.94
CA PRO A 280 7.03 -14.00 -0.51
C PRO A 280 6.49 -12.63 -0.91
N GLN A 281 5.53 -12.06 -0.16
CA GLN A 281 4.93 -10.76 -0.50
C GLN A 281 5.95 -9.61 -0.49
N MET A 282 6.95 -9.65 0.42
CA MET A 282 8.02 -8.64 0.43
C MET A 282 8.89 -8.71 -0.83
N VAL A 283 9.22 -9.91 -1.27
CA VAL A 283 10.00 -10.13 -2.50
C VAL A 283 9.18 -9.74 -3.73
N GLU A 284 7.92 -10.14 -3.76
CA GLU A 284 6.98 -9.80 -4.83
C GLU A 284 6.80 -8.28 -4.97
N ALA A 285 6.58 -7.56 -3.87
CA ALA A 285 6.45 -6.10 -3.87
C ALA A 285 7.73 -5.41 -4.36
N MET A 286 8.92 -5.96 -4.05
CA MET A 286 10.19 -5.44 -4.54
C MET A 286 10.34 -5.59 -6.05
N LEU A 287 9.82 -6.67 -6.63
CA LEU A 287 9.86 -6.91 -8.08
C LEU A 287 8.80 -6.10 -8.83
N LEU A 288 7.63 -5.87 -8.22
CA LEU A 288 6.50 -5.17 -8.84
C LEU A 288 6.73 -3.67 -9.12
N VAL A 289 7.83 -3.08 -8.63
CA VAL A 289 8.24 -1.71 -8.99
C VAL A 289 8.91 -1.62 -10.37
N ASP A 290 9.15 -2.75 -11.04
CA ASP A 290 9.68 -2.79 -12.39
C ASP A 290 8.57 -2.70 -13.44
N LYS A 291 8.75 -1.82 -14.44
CA LYS A 291 7.76 -1.56 -15.50
C LYS A 291 7.46 -2.75 -16.40
N PHE A 292 8.37 -3.73 -16.49
CA PHE A 292 8.18 -4.94 -17.29
C PHE A 292 7.44 -6.06 -16.56
N ILE A 293 7.08 -5.87 -15.28
CA ILE A 293 6.45 -6.89 -14.44
C ILE A 293 5.01 -6.49 -14.12
N GLU A 294 4.04 -7.22 -14.65
CA GLU A 294 2.62 -7.04 -14.32
C GLU A 294 2.22 -7.81 -13.07
N GLN A 295 2.66 -9.08 -12.98
CA GLN A 295 2.40 -9.93 -11.82
C GLN A 295 3.62 -10.78 -11.52
N VAL A 296 3.78 -11.14 -10.26
CA VAL A 296 4.84 -12.03 -9.80
C VAL A 296 4.30 -12.93 -8.70
N SER A 297 4.78 -14.18 -8.69
CA SER A 297 4.53 -15.11 -7.59
C SER A 297 5.83 -15.80 -7.22
N VAL A 298 6.25 -15.65 -5.97
CA VAL A 298 7.49 -16.24 -5.42
C VAL A 298 7.26 -17.70 -5.06
N ILE A 299 8.22 -18.55 -5.39
CA ILE A 299 8.24 -19.98 -5.11
C ILE A 299 9.53 -20.30 -4.37
N ALA A 300 9.44 -20.64 -3.10
CA ALA A 300 10.62 -20.93 -2.27
C ALA A 300 10.43 -22.13 -1.31
N ASP A 301 9.19 -22.57 -1.09
CA ASP A 301 8.90 -23.61 -0.08
C ASP A 301 9.67 -24.91 -0.35
N GLN A 302 10.41 -25.36 0.66
CA GLN A 302 11.27 -26.55 0.66
C GLN A 302 12.32 -26.59 -0.47
N ARG A 303 12.55 -25.48 -1.18
CA ARG A 303 13.55 -25.36 -2.24
C ARG A 303 14.89 -24.86 -1.69
N LYS A 304 15.96 -25.16 -2.41
CA LYS A 304 17.31 -24.66 -2.08
C LYS A 304 17.52 -23.20 -2.51
N PHE A 305 16.66 -22.68 -3.35
CA PHE A 305 16.72 -21.33 -3.91
C PHE A 305 15.32 -20.74 -4.03
N VAL A 306 15.25 -19.43 -4.07
CA VAL A 306 14.03 -18.67 -4.35
C VAL A 306 13.88 -18.54 -5.87
N ALA A 307 12.70 -18.83 -6.38
CA ALA A 307 12.34 -18.62 -7.77
C ALA A 307 11.08 -17.75 -7.85
N ALA A 308 10.81 -17.16 -8.99
CA ALA A 308 9.60 -16.42 -9.22
C ALA A 308 8.97 -16.77 -10.58
N LEU A 309 7.65 -16.87 -10.61
CA LEU A 309 6.86 -16.84 -11.83
C LEU A 309 6.49 -15.40 -12.11
N ILE A 310 6.82 -14.91 -13.29
CA ILE A 310 6.60 -13.52 -13.68
C ILE A 310 5.66 -13.47 -14.88
N VAL A 311 4.61 -12.68 -14.77
CA VAL A 311 3.79 -12.26 -15.90
C VAL A 311 4.33 -10.91 -16.37
N PRO A 312 4.86 -10.80 -17.58
CA PRO A 312 5.35 -9.53 -18.10
C PRO A 312 4.21 -8.52 -18.33
N GLU A 313 4.49 -7.23 -18.15
CA GLU A 313 3.64 -6.18 -18.70
C GLU A 313 3.83 -6.17 -20.23
N PHE A 314 2.98 -6.90 -20.94
CA PHE A 314 3.14 -7.19 -22.36
C PHE A 314 3.13 -5.95 -23.24
N SER A 315 2.40 -4.90 -22.89
CA SER A 315 2.39 -3.66 -23.65
C SER A 315 3.79 -3.03 -23.70
N VAL A 316 4.47 -2.99 -22.56
CA VAL A 316 5.84 -2.46 -22.40
C VAL A 316 6.86 -3.40 -23.07
N LEU A 317 6.69 -4.70 -22.88
CA LEU A 317 7.61 -5.69 -23.43
C LEU A 317 7.56 -5.76 -24.97
N GLU A 318 6.36 -5.69 -25.56
CA GLU A 318 6.16 -5.68 -27.01
C GLU A 318 6.74 -4.40 -27.65
N GLU A 319 6.62 -3.25 -27.00
CA GLU A 319 7.23 -1.99 -27.44
C GLU A 319 8.76 -2.07 -27.41
N TRP A 320 9.32 -2.51 -26.28
CA TRP A 320 10.77 -2.72 -26.12
C TRP A 320 11.32 -3.71 -27.16
N ALA A 321 10.61 -4.80 -27.43
CA ALA A 321 11.03 -5.77 -28.43
C ALA A 321 11.11 -5.16 -29.84
N LYS A 322 10.15 -4.31 -30.22
CA LYS A 322 10.16 -3.58 -31.50
C LYS A 322 11.35 -2.62 -31.58
N GLU A 323 11.60 -1.85 -30.54
CA GLU A 323 12.75 -0.93 -30.47
C GLU A 323 14.09 -1.65 -30.58
N ASN A 324 14.16 -2.89 -30.09
CA ASN A 324 15.37 -3.73 -30.13
C ASN A 324 15.42 -4.68 -31.33
N HIS A 325 14.52 -4.49 -32.33
CA HIS A 325 14.47 -5.30 -33.55
C HIS A 325 14.32 -6.81 -33.27
N ILE A 326 13.51 -7.17 -32.28
CA ILE A 326 13.17 -8.56 -31.97
C ILE A 326 11.85 -8.89 -32.69
N GLU A 327 11.91 -9.81 -33.63
CA GLU A 327 10.71 -10.33 -34.31
C GLU A 327 10.06 -11.41 -33.45
N PHE A 328 8.72 -11.37 -33.36
CA PHE A 328 7.92 -12.37 -32.64
C PHE A 328 6.52 -12.46 -33.27
N LYS A 329 5.92 -13.64 -33.27
CA LYS A 329 4.58 -13.89 -33.82
C LYS A 329 3.48 -13.80 -32.75
N ASN A 330 3.83 -14.13 -31.53
CA ASN A 330 2.94 -14.16 -30.37
C ASN A 330 3.72 -13.94 -29.08
N ARG A 331 2.99 -13.78 -27.97
CA ARG A 331 3.56 -13.55 -26.63
C ARG A 331 4.37 -14.72 -26.09
N GLU A 332 4.02 -15.95 -26.48
CA GLU A 332 4.76 -17.15 -26.07
C GLU A 332 6.17 -17.13 -26.66
N GLU A 333 6.29 -16.87 -27.96
CA GLU A 333 7.58 -16.75 -28.67
C GLU A 333 8.42 -15.60 -28.06
N LEU A 334 7.77 -14.48 -27.70
CA LEU A 334 8.42 -13.35 -27.07
C LEU A 334 9.00 -13.74 -25.69
N CYS A 335 8.24 -14.46 -24.86
CA CYS A 335 8.71 -14.94 -23.56
C CYS A 335 9.83 -16.00 -23.65
N GLN A 336 9.91 -16.72 -24.77
CA GLN A 336 10.97 -17.69 -25.01
C GLN A 336 12.24 -17.06 -25.62
N ASN A 337 12.18 -15.81 -26.04
CA ASN A 337 13.31 -15.13 -26.68
C ASN A 337 14.45 -14.92 -25.70
N LYS A 338 15.67 -15.33 -26.10
CA LYS A 338 16.85 -15.27 -25.23
C LYS A 338 17.20 -13.85 -24.77
N ARG A 339 17.13 -12.86 -25.67
CA ARG A 339 17.44 -11.46 -25.35
C ARG A 339 16.42 -10.86 -24.38
N VAL A 340 15.15 -11.24 -24.51
CA VAL A 340 14.10 -10.87 -23.55
C VAL A 340 14.41 -11.43 -22.16
N ASN A 341 14.76 -12.72 -22.11
CA ASN A 341 15.07 -13.38 -20.84
C ASN A 341 16.35 -12.83 -20.20
N GLU A 342 17.35 -12.46 -20.97
CA GLU A 342 18.58 -11.82 -20.49
C GLU A 342 18.25 -10.43 -19.91
N MET A 343 17.52 -9.59 -20.62
CA MET A 343 17.07 -8.27 -20.16
C MET A 343 16.27 -8.39 -18.85
N MET A 344 15.29 -9.29 -18.80
CA MET A 344 14.48 -9.49 -17.58
C MET A 344 15.33 -9.94 -16.39
N ARG A 345 16.32 -10.81 -16.63
CA ARG A 345 17.24 -11.25 -15.57
C ARG A 345 18.08 -10.11 -15.03
N GLU A 346 18.69 -9.30 -15.89
CA GLU A 346 19.49 -8.14 -15.49
C GLU A 346 18.68 -7.15 -14.65
N ARG A 347 17.41 -6.92 -15.03
CA ARG A 347 16.52 -6.05 -14.26
C ARG A 347 16.21 -6.61 -12.87
N ILE A 348 15.91 -7.90 -12.76
CA ILE A 348 15.65 -8.56 -11.48
C ILE A 348 16.90 -8.53 -10.60
N GLU A 349 18.08 -8.78 -11.15
CA GLU A 349 19.35 -8.70 -10.40
C GLU A 349 19.65 -7.29 -9.89
N THR A 350 19.21 -6.26 -10.62
CA THR A 350 19.38 -4.86 -10.19
C THR A 350 18.45 -4.47 -9.03
N LEU A 351 17.34 -5.18 -8.85
CA LEU A 351 16.37 -4.93 -7.77
C LEU A 351 16.70 -5.70 -6.47
N GLN A 352 17.62 -6.64 -6.50
CA GLN A 352 18.08 -7.42 -5.34
C GLN A 352 19.22 -6.72 -4.57
#